data_c0dcd49d6e81f7482e6d4a9faecbb176
#
_entry.id   c0dcd49d6e81f7482e6d4a9faecbb176
#
_cell.length_a   1.000
_cell.length_b   1.000
_cell.length_c   1.000
_cell.angle_alpha   90.00
_cell.angle_beta   90.00
_cell.angle_gamma   90.00
#
_symmetry.space_group_name_H-M   'P 1'
#
loop_
_entity.id
_entity.type
_entity.pdbx_description
1 polymer ?
#
loop_
_entity_poly.entity_id
_entity_poly.type
_entity_poly.pdbx_seq_one_letter_code
_entity_poly.pdbx_strand_id
1 'polypeptide(L)'
;DIKDLLLPVWNRSPSTSSKILADVRAILRWAIALRIRKNRENPADLSGALGVLMEPYNKNRKEEENFSGLDFHEIPEFVKDINTLRSRTAEMLLFSIFLAARSKPVRNAKWSDIDIEKKIWNVPPEDDKVKGSKRSRTIFLNEAAVTLLKNVVRFSESPYVFCNSYGRPY
;
A
#
# COMPACT_ATOMS: atom_id res chain seq x y z
N ASP A 1 -29.08 -4.62 8.21
CA ASP A 1 -28.63 -4.17 9.55
C ASP A 1 -27.10 -4.22 9.64
N ILE A 2 -26.49 -3.76 10.75
CA ILE A 2 -25.01 -3.72 10.87
C ILE A 2 -24.44 -5.13 10.92
N LYS A 3 -25.12 -6.06 11.56
CA LYS A 3 -24.73 -7.47 11.59
C LYS A 3 -24.67 -8.05 10.17
N ASP A 4 -25.72 -7.85 9.38
CA ASP A 4 -25.80 -8.38 8.01
C ASP A 4 -24.73 -7.78 7.10
N LEU A 5 -24.39 -6.51 7.33
CA LEU A 5 -23.28 -5.83 6.64
C LEU A 5 -21.92 -6.47 6.98
N LEU A 6 -21.71 -6.86 8.23
CA LEU A 6 -20.41 -7.37 8.70
C LEU A 6 -20.25 -8.88 8.49
N LEU A 7 -21.31 -9.67 8.55
CA LEU A 7 -21.27 -11.12 8.47
C LEU A 7 -20.43 -11.67 7.31
N PRO A 8 -20.54 -11.17 6.06
CA PRO A 8 -19.78 -11.70 4.92
C PRO A 8 -18.27 -11.55 5.07
N VAL A 9 -17.82 -10.55 5.83
CA VAL A 9 -16.39 -10.21 5.99
C VAL A 9 -15.85 -10.55 7.37
N TRP A 10 -16.73 -10.79 8.37
CA TRP A 10 -16.38 -10.92 9.79
C TRP A 10 -15.34 -12.01 10.05
N ASN A 11 -15.57 -13.19 9.47
CA ASN A 11 -14.65 -14.32 9.62
C ASN A 11 -13.64 -14.44 8.48
N ARG A 12 -13.92 -13.85 7.32
CA ARG A 12 -13.06 -13.93 6.15
C ARG A 12 -11.87 -12.98 6.21
N SER A 13 -12.11 -11.76 6.67
CA SER A 13 -11.09 -10.69 6.71
C SER A 13 -11.26 -9.84 7.97
N PRO A 14 -10.77 -10.31 9.10
CA PRO A 14 -10.96 -9.69 10.41
C PRO A 14 -10.45 -8.26 10.51
N SER A 15 -9.29 -7.98 9.93
CA SER A 15 -8.74 -6.62 9.92
C SER A 15 -9.61 -5.64 9.12
N THR A 16 -10.20 -6.11 8.01
CA THR A 16 -11.15 -5.33 7.21
C THR A 16 -12.46 -5.12 7.97
N SER A 17 -13.00 -6.16 8.61
CA SER A 17 -14.22 -6.07 9.42
C SER A 17 -14.09 -5.05 10.54
N SER A 18 -12.96 -5.08 11.25
CA SER A 18 -12.68 -4.12 12.34
C SER A 18 -12.63 -2.68 11.84
N LYS A 19 -12.07 -2.44 10.65
CA LYS A 19 -12.03 -1.11 10.02
C LYS A 19 -13.43 -0.65 9.63
N ILE A 20 -14.20 -1.51 8.94
CA ILE A 20 -15.59 -1.21 8.54
C ILE A 20 -16.42 -0.89 9.79
N LEU A 21 -16.31 -1.70 10.84
CA LEU A 21 -17.03 -1.45 12.10
C LEU A 21 -16.63 -0.13 12.75
N ALA A 22 -15.33 0.21 12.75
CA ALA A 22 -14.85 1.48 13.28
C ALA A 22 -15.41 2.67 12.49
N ASP A 23 -15.45 2.60 11.17
CA ASP A 23 -15.99 3.65 10.31
C ASP A 23 -17.50 3.81 10.52
N VAL A 24 -18.26 2.71 10.54
CA VAL A 24 -19.71 2.73 10.82
C VAL A 24 -19.98 3.31 12.21
N ARG A 25 -19.20 2.92 13.21
CA ARG A 25 -19.30 3.45 14.57
C ARG A 25 -19.05 4.96 14.62
N ALA A 26 -18.04 5.44 13.91
CA ALA A 26 -17.71 6.86 13.86
C ALA A 26 -18.84 7.67 13.20
N ILE A 27 -19.38 7.21 12.07
CA ILE A 27 -20.49 7.84 11.35
C ILE A 27 -21.73 7.94 12.26
N LEU A 28 -22.07 6.85 12.94
CA LEU A 28 -23.25 6.82 13.81
C LEU A 28 -23.06 7.70 15.05
N ARG A 29 -21.86 7.76 15.64
CA ARG A 29 -21.54 8.70 16.73
C ARG A 29 -21.72 10.15 16.29
N TRP A 30 -21.26 10.49 15.09
CA TRP A 30 -21.42 11.81 14.51
C TRP A 30 -22.90 12.15 14.31
N ALA A 31 -23.71 11.21 13.75
CA ALA A 31 -25.14 11.41 13.56
C ALA A 31 -25.91 11.58 14.90
N ILE A 32 -25.49 10.89 15.95
CA ILE A 32 -26.03 11.04 17.31
C ILE A 32 -25.66 12.42 17.90
N ALA A 33 -24.41 12.84 17.75
CA ALA A 33 -23.92 14.13 18.21
C ALA A 33 -24.66 15.30 17.57
N LEU A 34 -24.94 15.21 16.27
CA LEU A 34 -25.75 16.19 15.53
C LEU A 34 -27.26 16.08 15.73
N ARG A 35 -27.71 15.16 16.60
CA ARG A 35 -29.16 14.91 16.87
C ARG A 35 -29.94 14.48 15.61
N ILE A 36 -29.28 14.05 14.54
CA ILE A 36 -29.93 13.48 13.35
C ILE A 36 -30.59 12.15 13.72
N ARG A 37 -29.94 11.37 14.60
CA ARG A 37 -30.46 10.12 15.13
C ARG A 37 -31.11 10.36 16.51
N LYS A 38 -32.38 9.96 16.64
CA LYS A 38 -33.14 10.14 17.89
C LYS A 38 -32.63 9.23 19.02
N ASN A 39 -32.26 7.99 18.68
CA ASN A 39 -31.69 7.06 19.66
C ASN A 39 -30.22 7.45 19.94
N ARG A 40 -29.90 7.60 21.24
CA ARG A 40 -28.54 7.97 21.69
C ARG A 40 -27.58 6.79 21.76
N GLU A 41 -28.09 5.56 21.71
CA GLU A 41 -27.25 4.38 21.66
C GLU A 41 -26.69 4.17 20.27
N ASN A 42 -25.38 3.87 20.19
CA ASN A 42 -24.72 3.53 18.94
C ASN A 42 -24.88 2.03 18.67
N PRO A 43 -25.66 1.61 17.66
CA PRO A 43 -25.88 0.20 17.37
C PRO A 43 -24.64 -0.52 16.83
N ALA A 44 -23.55 0.21 16.55
CA ALA A 44 -22.28 -0.36 16.14
C ALA A 44 -21.31 -0.61 17.31
N ASP A 45 -21.71 -0.31 18.55
CA ASP A 45 -20.87 -0.61 19.71
C ASP A 45 -20.95 -2.10 20.09
N LEU A 46 -19.78 -2.73 20.18
CA LEU A 46 -19.68 -4.14 20.59
C LEU A 46 -19.97 -4.35 22.09
N SER A 47 -20.02 -3.30 22.89
CA SER A 47 -20.49 -3.35 24.27
C SER A 47 -22.01 -3.41 24.38
N GLY A 48 -22.73 -3.19 23.29
CA GLY A 48 -24.20 -3.25 23.23
C GLY A 48 -24.71 -4.52 22.55
N ALA A 49 -25.91 -4.42 22.00
CA ALA A 49 -26.61 -5.55 21.34
C ALA A 49 -25.80 -6.20 20.21
N LEU A 50 -25.01 -5.43 19.47
CA LEU A 50 -24.18 -5.96 18.42
C LEU A 50 -23.16 -6.98 18.94
N GLY A 51 -22.54 -6.72 20.09
CA GLY A 51 -21.58 -7.64 20.70
C GLY A 51 -22.16 -8.96 21.17
N VAL A 52 -23.46 -8.96 21.49
CA VAL A 52 -24.19 -10.20 21.83
C VAL A 52 -24.55 -10.99 20.57
N LEU A 53 -24.86 -10.28 19.47
CA LEU A 53 -25.27 -10.89 18.19
C LEU A 53 -24.11 -11.35 17.32
N MET A 54 -22.92 -10.80 17.53
CA MET A 54 -21.70 -11.16 16.83
C MET A 54 -20.90 -12.12 17.70
N GLU A 55 -20.53 -13.27 17.15
CA GLU A 55 -19.60 -14.15 17.84
C GLU A 55 -18.32 -13.39 18.19
N PRO A 56 -17.73 -13.66 19.39
CA PRO A 56 -16.46 -13.04 19.73
C PRO A 56 -15.46 -13.28 18.61
N TYR A 57 -14.82 -12.24 18.19
CA TYR A 57 -13.73 -12.34 17.24
C TYR A 57 -12.73 -13.38 17.75
N ASN A 58 -12.58 -14.45 17.02
CA ASN A 58 -11.68 -15.53 17.41
C ASN A 58 -10.24 -15.06 17.30
N LYS A 59 -9.69 -14.50 18.39
CA LYS A 59 -8.28 -14.12 18.50
C LYS A 59 -7.31 -15.29 18.29
N ASN A 60 -7.82 -16.52 18.44
CA ASN A 60 -7.07 -17.75 18.24
C ASN A 60 -7.10 -18.25 16.78
N ARG A 61 -7.74 -17.51 15.86
CA ARG A 61 -7.48 -17.77 14.46
C ARG A 61 -6.01 -17.47 14.26
N LYS A 62 -5.24 -18.50 13.88
CA LYS A 62 -3.81 -18.49 13.59
C LYS A 62 -3.38 -17.06 13.25
N GLU A 63 -2.45 -16.52 14.05
CA GLU A 63 -1.73 -15.31 13.65
C GLU A 63 -1.59 -15.41 12.14
N GLU A 64 -2.15 -14.42 11.40
CA GLU A 64 -2.03 -14.42 9.95
C GLU A 64 -0.57 -14.74 9.71
N GLU A 65 -0.27 -15.90 9.13
CA GLU A 65 1.10 -16.28 8.83
C GLU A 65 1.61 -15.09 8.04
N ASN A 66 2.31 -14.20 8.72
CA ASN A 66 2.95 -13.08 8.07
C ASN A 66 3.78 -13.73 6.98
N PHE A 67 3.56 -13.32 5.74
CA PHE A 67 4.40 -13.81 4.66
C PHE A 67 5.83 -13.77 5.15
N SER A 68 6.48 -14.93 5.21
CA SER A 68 7.87 -15.00 5.63
C SER A 68 8.66 -14.06 4.72
N GLY A 69 9.29 -13.04 5.30
CA GLY A 69 10.19 -12.18 4.53
C GLY A 69 11.42 -12.98 4.13
N LEU A 70 11.99 -12.66 2.98
CA LEU A 70 13.29 -13.17 2.61
C LEU A 70 14.33 -12.70 3.64
N ASP A 71 15.19 -13.60 4.12
CA ASP A 71 16.29 -13.22 5.00
C ASP A 71 17.25 -12.28 4.24
N PHE A 72 17.82 -11.29 4.96
CA PHE A 72 18.70 -10.32 4.30
C PHE A 72 19.95 -10.96 3.69
N HIS A 73 20.39 -12.09 4.19
CA HIS A 73 21.50 -12.88 3.62
C HIS A 73 21.17 -13.50 2.27
N GLU A 74 19.89 -13.74 2.00
CA GLU A 74 19.40 -14.33 0.74
C GLU A 74 19.17 -13.25 -0.34
N ILE A 75 19.09 -11.96 0.04
CA ILE A 75 18.85 -10.85 -0.90
C ILE A 75 19.87 -10.81 -2.05
N PRO A 76 21.18 -10.99 -1.83
CA PRO A 76 22.15 -10.96 -2.93
C PRO A 76 21.93 -12.02 -4.01
N GLU A 77 21.55 -13.24 -3.59
CA GLU A 77 21.22 -14.32 -4.54
C GLU A 77 19.91 -14.03 -5.25
N PHE A 78 18.88 -13.65 -4.51
CA PHE A 78 17.61 -13.23 -5.06
C PHE A 78 17.73 -12.11 -6.10
N VAL A 79 18.58 -11.10 -5.84
CA VAL A 79 18.85 -10.01 -6.79
C VAL A 79 19.53 -10.54 -8.06
N LYS A 80 20.45 -11.50 -7.96
CA LYS A 80 21.06 -12.14 -9.13
C LYS A 80 20.01 -12.85 -9.97
N ASP A 81 19.14 -13.64 -9.33
CA ASP A 81 18.11 -14.40 -10.02
C ASP A 81 17.11 -13.48 -10.73
N ILE A 82 16.62 -12.44 -10.04
CA ILE A 82 15.70 -11.48 -10.64
C ILE A 82 16.35 -10.71 -11.80
N ASN A 83 17.64 -10.41 -11.71
CA ASN A 83 18.35 -9.70 -12.78
C ASN A 83 18.47 -10.54 -14.07
N THR A 84 18.29 -11.86 -13.99
CA THR A 84 18.17 -12.73 -15.17
C THR A 84 16.83 -12.58 -15.87
N LEU A 85 15.79 -12.17 -15.15
CA LEU A 85 14.44 -11.98 -15.68
C LEU A 85 14.37 -10.63 -16.41
N ARG A 86 14.60 -10.65 -17.71
CA ARG A 86 14.53 -9.46 -18.58
C ARG A 86 13.08 -8.95 -18.71
N SER A 87 12.49 -8.53 -17.60
CA SER A 87 11.13 -8.02 -17.58
C SER A 87 11.05 -6.68 -16.86
N ARG A 88 10.10 -5.85 -17.27
CA ARG A 88 9.85 -4.54 -16.66
C ARG A 88 9.47 -4.65 -15.18
N THR A 89 8.77 -5.71 -14.83
CA THR A 89 8.39 -5.98 -13.43
C THR A 89 9.61 -6.33 -12.58
N ALA A 90 10.56 -7.08 -13.13
CA ALA A 90 11.82 -7.37 -12.45
C ALA A 90 12.66 -6.10 -12.22
N GLU A 91 12.78 -5.24 -13.23
CA GLU A 91 13.46 -3.95 -13.12
C GLU A 91 12.80 -3.07 -12.03
N MET A 92 11.47 -3.02 -11.99
CA MET A 92 10.70 -2.28 -10.99
C MET A 92 10.93 -2.83 -9.57
N LEU A 93 10.97 -4.16 -9.41
CA LEU A 93 11.24 -4.80 -8.13
C LEU A 93 12.67 -4.52 -7.65
N LEU A 94 13.66 -4.65 -8.53
CA LEU A 94 15.05 -4.31 -8.23
C LEU A 94 15.21 -2.86 -7.81
N PHE A 95 14.56 -1.93 -8.51
CA PHE A 95 14.56 -0.52 -8.14
C PHE A 95 13.96 -0.28 -6.75
N SER A 96 12.87 -1.01 -6.41
CA SER A 96 12.27 -0.98 -5.08
C SER A 96 13.25 -1.46 -4.00
N ILE A 97 13.96 -2.56 -4.26
CA ILE A 97 14.93 -3.15 -3.33
C ILE A 97 16.12 -2.20 -3.13
N PHE A 98 16.72 -1.71 -4.21
CA PHE A 98 17.90 -0.84 -4.14
C PHE A 98 17.66 0.46 -3.35
N LEU A 99 16.42 0.97 -3.38
CA LEU A 99 16.08 2.23 -2.72
C LEU A 99 15.24 2.04 -1.44
N ALA A 100 14.93 0.81 -1.06
CA ALA A 100 13.96 0.51 0.00
C ALA A 100 12.65 1.30 -0.18
N ALA A 101 12.22 1.49 -1.42
CA ALA A 101 11.09 2.30 -1.79
C ALA A 101 9.79 1.51 -1.79
N ARG A 102 8.67 2.18 -1.42
CA ARG A 102 7.36 1.57 -1.47
C ARG A 102 6.92 1.35 -2.92
N SER A 103 6.07 0.33 -3.14
CA SER A 103 5.63 -0.06 -4.48
C SER A 103 4.87 1.04 -5.23
N LYS A 104 4.04 1.86 -4.55
CA LYS A 104 3.24 2.90 -5.21
C LYS A 104 4.11 3.97 -5.88
N PRO A 105 5.04 4.65 -5.18
CA PRO A 105 5.93 5.61 -5.82
C PRO A 105 6.77 5.01 -6.94
N VAL A 106 7.24 3.76 -6.79
CA VAL A 106 8.04 3.10 -7.84
C VAL A 106 7.21 2.86 -9.10
N ARG A 107 5.97 2.37 -8.96
CA ARG A 107 5.08 2.16 -10.11
C ARG A 107 4.76 3.45 -10.86
N ASN A 108 4.65 4.56 -10.14
CA ASN A 108 4.31 5.87 -10.70
C ASN A 108 5.53 6.72 -11.03
N ALA A 109 6.75 6.20 -10.87
CA ALA A 109 7.98 6.95 -11.13
C ALA A 109 8.02 7.47 -12.56
N LYS A 110 8.24 8.77 -12.71
CA LYS A 110 8.38 9.43 -14.02
C LYS A 110 9.82 9.86 -14.25
N TRP A 111 10.21 9.85 -15.50
CA TRP A 111 11.54 10.33 -15.89
C TRP A 111 11.77 11.79 -15.51
N SER A 112 10.72 12.63 -15.51
CA SER A 112 10.77 14.03 -15.09
C SER A 112 11.16 14.23 -13.64
N ASP A 113 10.92 13.24 -12.80
CA ASP A 113 11.13 13.30 -11.36
C ASP A 113 12.52 12.79 -10.96
N ILE A 114 13.30 12.27 -11.93
CA ILE A 114 14.61 11.66 -11.74
C ILE A 114 15.70 12.49 -12.39
N ASP A 115 16.66 12.91 -11.60
CA ASP A 115 17.90 13.53 -12.05
C ASP A 115 19.05 12.52 -11.84
N ILE A 116 19.46 11.88 -12.93
CA ILE A 116 20.52 10.85 -12.90
C ILE A 116 21.88 11.47 -12.60
N GLU A 117 22.15 12.68 -13.07
CA GLU A 117 23.41 13.39 -12.86
C GLU A 117 23.60 13.73 -11.37
N LYS A 118 22.54 14.25 -10.76
CA LYS A 118 22.55 14.55 -9.31
C LYS A 118 22.26 13.34 -8.45
N LYS A 119 21.96 12.19 -9.07
CA LYS A 119 21.57 10.94 -8.38
C LYS A 119 20.41 11.14 -7.40
N ILE A 120 19.35 11.82 -7.82
CA ILE A 120 18.17 12.06 -7.00
C ILE A 120 16.89 11.65 -7.71
N TRP A 121 15.93 11.23 -6.93
CA TRP A 121 14.56 11.01 -7.33
C TRP A 121 13.60 11.77 -6.40
N ASN A 122 12.84 12.69 -6.96
CA ASN A 122 11.86 13.48 -6.25
C ASN A 122 10.49 12.82 -6.34
N VAL A 123 10.12 12.11 -5.27
CA VAL A 123 8.80 11.45 -5.18
C VAL A 123 7.72 12.51 -4.96
N PRO A 124 6.72 12.62 -5.86
CA PRO A 124 5.62 13.56 -5.70
C PRO A 124 4.79 13.29 -4.43
N PRO A 125 4.18 14.32 -3.81
CA PRO A 125 3.41 14.16 -2.57
C PRO A 125 2.22 13.20 -2.70
N GLU A 126 1.58 13.13 -3.87
CA GLU A 126 0.46 12.23 -4.17
C GLU A 126 0.83 10.75 -4.14
N ASP A 127 2.11 10.45 -4.36
CA ASP A 127 2.65 9.09 -4.33
C ASP A 127 3.26 8.74 -2.97
N ASP A 128 3.49 9.70 -2.10
CA ASP A 128 3.94 9.44 -0.75
C ASP A 128 2.75 9.09 0.18
N LYS A 129 3.00 8.21 1.17
CA LYS A 129 1.97 7.74 2.12
C LYS A 129 1.59 8.80 3.16
N VAL A 130 2.36 9.86 3.30
CA VAL A 130 2.12 10.91 4.29
C VAL A 130 0.95 11.78 3.85
N LYS A 131 -0.25 11.46 4.35
CA LYS A 131 -1.46 12.26 4.10
C LYS A 131 -1.23 13.71 4.55
N GLY A 132 -1.51 14.64 3.63
CA GLY A 132 -1.41 16.08 3.92
C GLY A 132 -0.02 16.69 3.71
N SER A 133 1.00 15.91 3.39
CA SER A 133 2.28 16.48 2.96
C SER A 133 2.11 17.15 1.58
N LYS A 134 2.43 18.43 1.51
CA LYS A 134 2.52 19.16 0.24
C LYS A 134 3.95 19.17 -0.34
N ARG A 135 4.89 18.48 0.32
CA ARG A 135 6.30 18.45 -0.06
C ARG A 135 6.65 17.13 -0.73
N SER A 136 7.36 17.20 -1.84
CA SER A 136 8.01 16.04 -2.44
C SER A 136 9.07 15.47 -1.49
N ARG A 137 9.27 14.16 -1.56
CA ARG A 137 10.35 13.49 -0.82
C ARG A 137 11.47 13.16 -1.78
N THR A 138 12.66 13.66 -1.50
CA THR A 138 13.87 13.33 -2.26
C THR A 138 14.47 12.01 -1.77
N ILE A 139 14.73 11.10 -2.69
CA ILE A 139 15.44 9.83 -2.48
C ILE A 139 16.77 9.92 -3.23
N PHE A 140 17.87 9.61 -2.55
CA PHE A 140 19.17 9.54 -3.20
C PHE A 140 19.34 8.18 -3.89
N LEU A 141 19.78 8.22 -5.15
CA LEU A 141 19.99 7.02 -5.95
C LEU A 141 21.40 6.46 -5.67
N ASN A 142 21.46 5.20 -5.27
CA ASN A 142 22.74 4.49 -5.20
C ASN A 142 23.20 4.05 -6.60
N GLU A 143 24.45 3.58 -6.73
CA GLU A 143 25.04 3.19 -8.02
C GLU A 143 24.24 2.07 -8.72
N ALA A 144 23.70 1.12 -7.96
CA ALA A 144 22.90 0.05 -8.53
C ALA A 144 21.60 0.57 -9.18
N ALA A 145 20.92 1.51 -8.51
CA ALA A 145 19.72 2.14 -9.04
C ALA A 145 20.04 3.00 -10.27
N VAL A 146 21.15 3.75 -10.26
CA VAL A 146 21.60 4.54 -11.41
C VAL A 146 21.92 3.63 -12.60
N THR A 147 22.65 2.54 -12.38
CA THR A 147 22.99 1.56 -13.42
C THR A 147 21.73 0.94 -14.00
N LEU A 148 20.78 0.55 -13.15
CA LEU A 148 19.49 0.03 -13.61
C LEU A 148 18.77 1.05 -14.50
N LEU A 149 18.63 2.30 -14.05
CA LEU A 149 17.94 3.36 -14.79
C LEU A 149 18.58 3.65 -16.16
N LYS A 150 19.90 3.57 -16.26
CA LYS A 150 20.63 3.74 -17.53
C LYS A 150 20.33 2.63 -18.53
N ASN A 151 20.01 1.43 -18.06
CA ASN A 151 19.72 0.25 -18.87
C ASN A 151 18.21 0.07 -19.16
N VAL A 152 17.33 0.75 -18.42
CA VAL A 152 15.89 0.70 -18.67
C VAL A 152 15.56 1.30 -20.04
N VAL A 153 14.92 0.50 -20.89
CA VAL A 153 14.45 0.97 -22.21
C VAL A 153 13.34 1.99 -22.04
N ARG A 154 13.55 3.20 -22.51
CA ARG A 154 12.54 4.27 -22.47
C ARG A 154 11.50 4.05 -23.57
N PHE A 155 10.24 4.14 -23.19
CA PHE A 155 9.13 4.25 -24.14
C PHE A 155 8.95 5.74 -24.50
N SER A 156 9.09 6.09 -25.78
CA SER A 156 9.06 7.48 -26.24
C SER A 156 7.74 8.22 -25.88
N GLU A 157 6.64 7.49 -25.85
CA GLU A 157 5.30 8.03 -25.58
C GLU A 157 4.87 7.93 -24.10
N SER A 158 5.73 7.40 -23.23
CA SER A 158 5.40 7.22 -21.82
C SER A 158 6.26 8.10 -20.92
N PRO A 159 5.68 8.88 -20.01
CA PRO A 159 6.44 9.62 -19.01
C PRO A 159 7.01 8.70 -17.92
N TYR A 160 6.50 7.48 -17.79
CA TYR A 160 6.84 6.57 -16.70
C TYR A 160 8.13 5.80 -16.96
N VAL A 161 8.90 5.58 -15.89
CA VAL A 161 10.13 4.75 -15.93
C VAL A 161 9.75 3.30 -16.17
N PHE A 162 8.77 2.81 -15.42
CA PHE A 162 8.28 1.44 -15.50
C PHE A 162 6.83 1.45 -16.01
N CYS A 163 6.66 1.14 -17.28
CA CYS A 163 5.34 1.10 -17.90
C CYS A 163 5.10 -0.23 -18.59
N ASN A 164 3.81 -0.58 -18.73
CA ASN A 164 3.39 -1.73 -19.53
C ASN A 164 3.50 -1.44 -21.05
N SER A 165 3.12 -2.41 -21.87
CA SER A 165 3.16 -2.30 -23.34
C SER A 165 2.27 -1.18 -23.91
N TYR A 166 1.35 -0.64 -23.11
CA TYR A 166 0.48 0.49 -23.48
C TYR A 166 0.99 1.84 -22.97
N GLY A 167 2.21 1.90 -22.43
CA GLY A 167 2.79 3.13 -21.88
C GLY A 167 2.17 3.58 -20.54
N ARG A 168 1.34 2.75 -19.89
CA ARG A 168 0.69 3.05 -18.61
C ARG A 168 1.49 2.47 -17.44
N PRO A 169 1.44 3.06 -16.23
CA PRO A 169 2.06 2.50 -15.04
C PRO A 169 1.44 1.14 -14.69
N TYR A 170 2.22 0.30 -14.01
CA TYR A 170 1.78 -1.02 -13.54
C TYR A 170 0.78 -0.94 -12.39
#